data_4940d5f0c25310fd400575615c172042
#
_entry.id   4940d5f0c25310fd400575615c172042
#
_cell.length_a   1.000
_cell.length_b   1.000
_cell.length_c   1.000
_cell.angle_alpha   90.00
_cell.angle_beta   90.00
_cell.angle_gamma   90.00
#
_symmetry.space_group_name_H-M   'P 1'
#
loop_
_entity.id
_entity.type
_entity.pdbx_description
1 polymer ?
#
loop_
_entity_poly.entity_id
_entity_poly.type
_entity_poly.pdbx_seq_one_letter_code
_entity_poly.pdbx_strand_id
1 'polypeptide(L)'
;MKNLFKSLASFQQEVPVIHKATQGYGYSYSDLPKILSVINPILKKHGLGFTQQLTLVDGQNCLKTTIFHESGEFIESECAIPYVQLKGMNDYQSFGSGVTYYRRYALSSALGLVTDKDTDASGEQVKKLPAIDAKRFQAAVTSISNGQYTREKLEASFSLTDGQIDILNAL
;
A
#
# COMPACT_ATOMS: atom_id res chain seq x y z
N MET A 1 -19.91 1.82 26.59
CA MET A 1 -18.80 2.50 25.86
C MET A 1 -17.58 2.84 26.74
N LYS A 2 -17.71 2.92 28.10
CA LYS A 2 -16.59 3.32 28.98
C LYS A 2 -15.43 2.30 28.98
N ASN A 3 -15.73 1.01 29.04
CA ASN A 3 -14.71 -0.03 29.08
C ASN A 3 -13.98 -0.12 27.73
N LEU A 4 -14.72 -0.14 26.63
CA LEU A 4 -14.17 -0.17 25.27
C LEU A 4 -13.17 0.99 25.05
N PHE A 5 -13.57 2.24 25.33
CA PHE A 5 -12.69 3.38 25.09
C PHE A 5 -11.48 3.41 26.02
N LYS A 6 -11.63 2.93 27.28
CA LYS A 6 -10.50 2.79 28.21
C LYS A 6 -9.49 1.76 27.67
N SER A 7 -9.98 0.60 27.25
CA SER A 7 -9.14 -0.46 26.68
C SER A 7 -8.50 -0.05 25.35
N LEU A 8 -9.25 0.64 24.49
CA LEU A 8 -8.72 1.14 23.21
C LEU A 8 -7.62 2.19 23.43
N ALA A 9 -7.80 3.11 24.38
CA ALA A 9 -6.77 4.08 24.75
C ALA A 9 -5.49 3.39 25.27
N SER A 10 -5.64 2.35 26.12
CA SER A 10 -4.50 1.57 26.62
C SER A 10 -3.80 0.78 25.50
N PHE A 11 -4.57 0.18 24.59
CA PHE A 11 -4.07 -0.48 23.41
C PHE A 11 -3.23 0.47 22.54
N GLN A 12 -3.75 1.68 22.25
CA GLN A 12 -3.07 2.67 21.42
C GLN A 12 -1.75 3.19 22.02
N GLN A 13 -1.62 3.19 23.36
CA GLN A 13 -0.36 3.53 24.02
C GLN A 13 0.68 2.41 23.96
N GLU A 14 0.25 1.16 23.78
CA GLU A 14 1.14 0.00 23.80
C GLU A 14 1.53 -0.46 22.39
N VAL A 15 0.64 -0.28 21.40
CA VAL A 15 0.91 -0.74 20.04
C VAL A 15 2.10 0.03 19.43
N PRO A 16 3.15 -0.68 18.97
CA PRO A 16 4.29 -0.03 18.35
C PRO A 16 3.96 0.45 16.92
N VAL A 17 4.80 1.32 16.37
CA VAL A 17 4.80 1.60 14.94
C VAL A 17 5.07 0.32 14.17
N ILE A 18 4.19 -0.01 13.21
CA ILE A 18 4.29 -1.24 12.41
C ILE A 18 5.03 -0.92 11.11
N HIS A 19 6.31 -1.29 11.06
CA HIS A 19 7.18 -0.98 9.93
C HIS A 19 6.81 -1.77 8.66
N LYS A 20 6.92 -1.11 7.51
CA LYS A 20 6.72 -1.69 6.18
C LYS A 20 7.79 -2.76 5.93
N ALA A 21 7.38 -4.01 5.80
CA ALA A 21 8.29 -5.14 5.59
C ALA A 21 8.08 -5.84 4.23
N THR A 22 6.94 -5.60 3.57
CA THR A 22 6.58 -6.25 2.32
C THR A 22 6.84 -5.33 1.14
N GLN A 23 7.58 -5.81 0.16
CA GLN A 23 7.84 -5.10 -1.10
C GLN A 23 6.64 -5.25 -2.05
N GLY A 24 6.03 -4.13 -2.41
CA GLY A 24 5.07 -4.03 -3.51
C GLY A 24 5.75 -3.58 -4.81
N TYR A 25 4.97 -3.30 -5.83
CA TYR A 25 5.47 -2.81 -7.10
C TYR A 25 5.86 -1.32 -6.99
N GLY A 26 7.13 -1.06 -6.65
CA GLY A 26 7.67 0.31 -6.48
C GLY A 26 7.44 0.95 -5.09
N TYR A 27 6.84 0.22 -4.15
CA TYR A 27 6.63 0.71 -2.78
C TYR A 27 6.68 -0.45 -1.78
N SER A 28 6.95 -0.14 -0.51
CA SER A 28 6.87 -1.10 0.59
C SER A 28 5.62 -0.82 1.42
N TYR A 29 5.04 -1.87 2.01
CA TYR A 29 3.86 -1.75 2.87
C TYR A 29 3.87 -2.80 3.99
N SER A 30 3.10 -2.55 5.05
CA SER A 30 2.82 -3.55 6.08
C SER A 30 1.63 -4.38 5.62
N ASP A 31 1.84 -5.66 5.33
CA ASP A 31 0.76 -6.55 4.94
C ASP A 31 -0.17 -6.91 6.12
N LEU A 32 -1.34 -7.41 5.81
CA LEU A 32 -2.33 -7.76 6.83
C LEU A 32 -1.83 -8.82 7.83
N PRO A 33 -1.13 -9.90 7.42
CA PRO A 33 -0.54 -10.86 8.36
C PRO A 33 0.43 -10.20 9.35
N LYS A 34 1.27 -9.28 8.90
CA LYS A 34 2.20 -8.55 9.77
C LYS A 34 1.46 -7.68 10.77
N ILE A 35 0.46 -6.92 10.33
CA ILE A 35 -0.40 -6.12 11.21
C ILE A 35 -1.02 -7.02 12.27
N LEU A 36 -1.68 -8.12 11.87
CA LEU A 36 -2.35 -9.04 12.78
C LEU A 36 -1.39 -9.68 13.79
N SER A 37 -0.19 -10.05 13.38
CA SER A 37 0.82 -10.64 14.28
C SER A 37 1.24 -9.68 15.39
N VAL A 38 1.24 -8.37 15.13
CA VAL A 38 1.57 -7.33 16.12
C VAL A 38 0.37 -7.03 17.03
N ILE A 39 -0.81 -6.81 16.45
CA ILE A 39 -1.94 -6.30 17.23
C ILE A 39 -2.66 -7.37 18.04
N ASN A 40 -2.76 -8.61 17.57
CA ASN A 40 -3.57 -9.65 18.23
C ASN A 40 -3.17 -9.93 19.68
N PRO A 41 -1.86 -10.04 20.04
CA PRO A 41 -1.47 -10.21 21.44
C PRO A 41 -1.89 -9.04 22.33
N ILE A 42 -1.79 -7.81 21.80
CA ILE A 42 -2.10 -6.57 22.54
C ILE A 42 -3.62 -6.41 22.66
N LEU A 43 -4.39 -6.67 21.59
CA LEU A 43 -5.86 -6.69 21.66
C LEU A 43 -6.34 -7.67 22.74
N LYS A 44 -5.83 -8.91 22.75
CA LYS A 44 -6.16 -9.93 23.76
C LYS A 44 -5.87 -9.42 25.18
N LYS A 45 -4.71 -8.78 25.39
CA LYS A 45 -4.31 -8.26 26.70
C LYS A 45 -5.29 -7.20 27.23
N HIS A 46 -5.89 -6.43 26.34
CA HIS A 46 -6.84 -5.34 26.70
C HIS A 46 -8.32 -5.75 26.57
N GLY A 47 -8.63 -7.04 26.42
CA GLY A 47 -10.00 -7.53 26.26
C GLY A 47 -10.70 -7.04 24.99
N LEU A 48 -9.92 -6.68 23.97
CA LEU A 48 -10.41 -6.17 22.69
C LEU A 48 -10.39 -7.25 21.63
N GLY A 49 -11.33 -7.16 20.70
CA GLY A 49 -11.39 -7.95 19.48
C GLY A 49 -11.95 -7.13 18.32
N PHE A 50 -11.91 -7.72 17.14
CA PHE A 50 -12.51 -7.12 15.95
C PHE A 50 -13.08 -8.17 15.00
N THR A 51 -14.02 -7.74 14.17
CA THR A 51 -14.49 -8.47 12.98
C THR A 51 -14.45 -7.55 11.77
N GLN A 52 -14.29 -8.15 10.60
CA GLN A 52 -14.38 -7.48 9.31
C GLN A 52 -15.27 -8.29 8.38
N GLN A 53 -16.46 -7.81 8.12
CA GLN A 53 -17.50 -8.49 7.36
C GLN A 53 -17.73 -7.79 6.02
N LEU A 54 -17.87 -8.59 4.96
CA LEU A 54 -18.37 -8.08 3.69
C LEU A 54 -19.89 -7.91 3.80
N THR A 55 -20.36 -6.73 3.47
CA THR A 55 -21.78 -6.34 3.47
C THR A 55 -22.16 -5.75 2.13
N LEU A 56 -23.46 -5.61 1.90
CA LEU A 56 -24.00 -4.93 0.74
C LEU A 56 -24.87 -3.77 1.24
N VAL A 57 -24.50 -2.55 0.88
CA VAL A 57 -25.26 -1.34 1.24
C VAL A 57 -25.59 -0.60 -0.06
N ASP A 58 -26.88 -0.36 -0.30
CA ASP A 58 -27.38 0.30 -1.50
C ASP A 58 -26.82 -0.29 -2.82
N GLY A 59 -26.66 -1.62 -2.86
CA GLY A 59 -26.10 -2.33 -3.99
C GLY A 59 -24.59 -2.25 -4.14
N GLN A 60 -23.87 -1.61 -3.22
CA GLN A 60 -22.41 -1.53 -3.19
C GLN A 60 -21.80 -2.52 -2.20
N ASN A 61 -20.70 -3.16 -2.61
CA ASN A 61 -19.92 -3.97 -1.69
C ASN A 61 -19.25 -3.06 -0.65
N CYS A 62 -19.45 -3.37 0.62
CA CYS A 62 -18.88 -2.64 1.74
C CYS A 62 -18.10 -3.57 2.66
N LEU A 63 -17.14 -3.00 3.36
CA LEU A 63 -16.43 -3.67 4.45
C LEU A 63 -16.87 -3.04 5.76
N LYS A 64 -17.57 -3.80 6.59
CA LYS A 64 -17.95 -3.42 7.95
C LYS A 64 -16.87 -3.89 8.92
N THR A 65 -16.25 -2.95 9.63
CA THR A 65 -15.27 -3.22 10.67
C THR A 65 -15.91 -2.92 12.03
N THR A 66 -15.96 -3.92 12.89
CA THR A 66 -16.45 -3.81 14.27
C THR A 66 -15.31 -4.03 15.23
N ILE A 67 -15.03 -3.07 16.11
CA ILE A 67 -14.14 -3.22 17.25
C ILE A 67 -15.01 -3.44 18.48
N PHE A 68 -14.75 -4.50 19.23
CA PHE A 68 -15.54 -4.85 20.41
C PHE A 68 -14.66 -5.14 21.63
N HIS A 69 -15.26 -4.99 22.80
CA HIS A 69 -14.67 -5.30 24.10
C HIS A 69 -15.42 -6.48 24.75
N GLU A 70 -14.73 -7.24 25.58
CA GLU A 70 -15.29 -8.42 26.28
C GLU A 70 -16.53 -8.08 27.16
N SER A 71 -16.74 -6.81 27.51
CA SER A 71 -17.94 -6.34 28.19
C SER A 71 -19.18 -6.25 27.30
N GLY A 72 -19.06 -6.54 25.99
CA GLY A 72 -20.13 -6.42 25.00
C GLY A 72 -20.29 -5.03 24.38
N GLU A 73 -19.46 -4.06 24.76
CA GLU A 73 -19.42 -2.74 24.14
C GLU A 73 -18.71 -2.82 22.77
N PHE A 74 -19.19 -2.10 21.77
CA PHE A 74 -18.58 -2.09 20.43
C PHE A 74 -18.75 -0.76 19.72
N ILE A 75 -17.89 -0.52 18.71
CA ILE A 75 -18.01 0.53 17.71
C ILE A 75 -17.89 -0.08 16.32
N GLU A 76 -18.54 0.52 15.36
CA GLU A 76 -18.56 0.06 13.98
C GLU A 76 -18.24 1.18 13.01
N SER A 77 -17.61 0.79 11.90
CA SER A 77 -17.42 1.66 10.74
C SER A 77 -17.65 0.85 9.47
N GLU A 78 -18.13 1.49 8.44
CA GLU A 78 -18.34 0.90 7.13
C GLU A 78 -17.61 1.71 6.07
N CYS A 79 -16.97 1.03 5.11
CA CYS A 79 -16.39 1.66 3.94
C CYS A 79 -16.78 0.90 2.67
N ALA A 80 -17.13 1.63 1.62
CA ALA A 80 -17.41 1.05 0.32
C ALA A 80 -16.11 0.49 -0.31
N ILE A 81 -16.20 -0.68 -0.93
CA ILE A 81 -15.13 -1.27 -1.75
C ILE A 81 -15.48 -0.99 -3.21
N PRO A 82 -14.84 -0.02 -3.87
CA PRO A 82 -15.08 0.23 -5.28
C PRO A 82 -14.60 -0.94 -6.13
N TYR A 83 -15.33 -1.22 -7.19
CA TYR A 83 -14.86 -2.17 -8.18
C TYR A 83 -13.75 -1.51 -9.03
N VAL A 84 -12.59 -2.14 -9.06
CA VAL A 84 -11.45 -1.72 -9.89
C VAL A 84 -10.89 -2.93 -10.61
N GLN A 85 -10.92 -2.91 -11.95
CA GLN A 85 -10.28 -3.94 -12.76
C GLN A 85 -8.77 -3.75 -12.75
N LEU A 86 -8.06 -4.72 -12.20
CA LEU A 86 -6.59 -4.72 -12.16
C LEU A 86 -6.03 -5.39 -13.43
N LYS A 87 -4.98 -4.78 -14.00
CA LYS A 87 -4.34 -5.29 -15.21
C LYS A 87 -3.78 -6.70 -14.99
N GLY A 88 -4.20 -7.65 -15.83
CA GLY A 88 -3.74 -9.04 -15.76
C GLY A 88 -4.46 -9.91 -14.73
N MET A 89 -5.52 -9.40 -14.10
CA MET A 89 -6.36 -10.14 -13.15
C MET A 89 -7.78 -10.29 -13.69
N ASN A 90 -8.45 -11.41 -13.36
CA ASN A 90 -9.87 -11.54 -13.58
C ASN A 90 -10.68 -10.81 -12.49
N ASP A 91 -12.00 -10.72 -12.65
CA ASP A 91 -12.87 -9.96 -11.74
C ASP A 91 -12.82 -10.45 -10.30
N TYR A 92 -12.78 -11.76 -10.08
CA TYR A 92 -12.66 -12.33 -8.73
C TYR A 92 -11.35 -12.00 -8.07
N GLN A 93 -10.24 -12.05 -8.81
CA GLN A 93 -8.91 -11.69 -8.32
C GLN A 93 -8.81 -10.20 -8.02
N SER A 94 -9.37 -9.35 -8.89
CA SER A 94 -9.43 -7.90 -8.70
C SER A 94 -10.22 -7.53 -7.46
N PHE A 95 -11.42 -8.13 -7.28
CA PHE A 95 -12.24 -7.93 -6.09
C PHE A 95 -11.55 -8.42 -4.82
N GLY A 96 -10.99 -9.64 -4.82
CA GLY A 96 -10.26 -10.20 -3.67
C GLY A 96 -9.06 -9.34 -3.24
N SER A 97 -8.33 -8.77 -4.21
CA SER A 97 -7.25 -7.81 -3.97
C SER A 97 -7.78 -6.53 -3.33
N GLY A 98 -8.90 -6.00 -3.82
CA GLY A 98 -9.60 -4.85 -3.24
C GLY A 98 -10.02 -5.11 -1.79
N VAL A 99 -10.65 -6.25 -1.52
CA VAL A 99 -11.04 -6.65 -0.15
C VAL A 99 -9.83 -6.66 0.78
N THR A 100 -8.72 -7.28 0.38
CA THR A 100 -7.49 -7.35 1.20
C THR A 100 -6.91 -5.97 1.46
N TYR A 101 -6.91 -5.11 0.45
CA TYR A 101 -6.47 -3.72 0.55
C TYR A 101 -7.32 -2.96 1.58
N TYR A 102 -8.64 -2.97 1.43
CA TYR A 102 -9.56 -2.25 2.32
C TYR A 102 -9.57 -2.80 3.75
N ARG A 103 -9.43 -4.11 3.93
CA ARG A 103 -9.30 -4.70 5.27
C ARG A 103 -8.13 -4.11 6.05
N ARG A 104 -6.99 -3.93 5.40
CA ARG A 104 -5.80 -3.35 6.02
C ARG A 104 -6.02 -1.90 6.45
N TYR A 105 -6.54 -1.07 5.55
CA TYR A 105 -6.77 0.35 5.84
C TYR A 105 -7.89 0.58 6.85
N ALA A 106 -9.00 -0.11 6.71
CA ALA A 106 -10.13 0.00 7.64
C ALA A 106 -9.72 -0.42 9.08
N LEU A 107 -8.96 -1.52 9.21
CA LEU A 107 -8.48 -1.98 10.51
C LEU A 107 -7.47 -0.99 11.12
N SER A 108 -6.52 -0.51 10.31
CA SER A 108 -5.54 0.48 10.76
C SER A 108 -6.21 1.77 11.22
N SER A 109 -7.17 2.26 10.47
CA SER A 109 -7.96 3.45 10.82
C SER A 109 -8.78 3.25 12.09
N ALA A 110 -9.50 2.12 12.21
CA ALA A 110 -10.36 1.84 13.36
C ALA A 110 -9.59 1.68 14.68
N LEU A 111 -8.36 1.17 14.64
CA LEU A 111 -7.51 0.98 15.81
C LEU A 111 -6.51 2.11 16.05
N GLY A 112 -6.39 3.08 15.14
CA GLY A 112 -5.41 4.17 15.23
C GLY A 112 -3.97 3.70 15.06
N LEU A 113 -3.73 2.70 14.16
CA LEU A 113 -2.38 2.16 13.94
C LEU A 113 -1.52 3.12 13.10
N VAL A 114 -0.26 3.25 13.48
CA VAL A 114 0.75 3.95 12.69
C VAL A 114 1.58 2.93 11.92
N THR A 115 1.49 2.99 10.59
CA THR A 115 2.25 2.13 9.69
C THR A 115 3.28 2.96 8.93
N ASP A 116 4.43 3.25 9.52
CA ASP A 116 5.51 4.09 9.00
C ASP A 116 5.12 5.54 8.62
N LYS A 117 6.15 6.35 8.38
CA LYS A 117 5.95 7.73 7.94
C LYS A 117 5.03 7.78 6.73
N ASP A 118 3.98 8.56 6.86
CA ASP A 118 3.07 8.90 5.79
C ASP A 118 3.85 9.63 4.69
N THR A 119 4.26 8.88 3.67
CA THR A 119 4.93 9.43 2.49
C THR A 119 3.94 9.86 1.42
N ASP A 120 2.63 9.67 1.67
CA ASP A 120 1.59 9.98 0.68
C ASP A 120 1.44 11.51 0.48
N ALA A 121 1.91 12.32 1.44
CA ALA A 121 1.94 13.78 1.35
C ALA A 121 3.27 14.33 0.77
N SER A 122 4.30 13.53 0.61
CA SER A 122 5.55 13.95 -0.02
C SER A 122 5.51 13.70 -1.53
N GLY A 123 4.71 14.51 -2.22
CA GLY A 123 4.50 14.58 -3.65
C GLY A 123 5.51 13.86 -4.54
N GLU A 124 4.99 13.35 -5.67
CA GLU A 124 5.70 12.65 -6.73
C GLU A 124 6.39 11.33 -6.32
N GLN A 125 5.67 10.25 -6.56
CA GLN A 125 6.35 8.99 -6.83
C GLN A 125 7.27 9.23 -8.03
N VAL A 126 8.54 9.49 -7.76
CA VAL A 126 9.57 9.39 -8.79
C VAL A 126 9.47 7.94 -9.30
N LYS A 127 8.81 7.75 -10.45
CA LYS A 127 8.84 6.47 -11.15
C LYS A 127 10.32 6.14 -11.31
N LYS A 128 10.84 5.19 -10.54
CA LYS A 128 12.17 4.64 -10.83
C LYS A 128 12.08 4.06 -12.22
N LEU A 129 12.63 4.78 -13.17
CA LEU A 129 12.71 4.33 -14.55
C LEU A 129 13.50 3.01 -14.57
N PRO A 130 13.08 2.04 -15.37
CA PRO A 130 13.82 0.78 -15.50
C PRO A 130 15.25 1.07 -16.02
N ALA A 131 16.22 0.34 -15.50
CA ALA A 131 17.58 0.40 -16.06
C ALA A 131 17.56 -0.11 -17.49
N ILE A 132 18.27 0.56 -18.38
CA ILE A 132 18.44 0.10 -19.77
C ILE A 132 19.58 -0.92 -19.84
N ASP A 133 19.34 -2.03 -20.52
CA ASP A 133 20.42 -2.99 -20.80
C ASP A 133 21.40 -2.45 -21.86
N ALA A 134 22.63 -3.01 -21.87
CA ALA A 134 23.71 -2.53 -22.73
C ALA A 134 23.36 -2.60 -24.23
N LYS A 135 22.62 -3.61 -24.67
CA LYS A 135 22.24 -3.78 -26.08
C LYS A 135 21.24 -2.74 -26.53
N ARG A 136 20.21 -2.51 -25.71
CA ARG A 136 19.21 -1.45 -25.96
C ARG A 136 19.82 -0.06 -25.90
N PHE A 137 20.73 0.17 -24.95
CA PHE A 137 21.44 1.44 -24.85
C PHE A 137 22.25 1.73 -26.11
N GLN A 138 23.03 0.77 -26.61
CA GLN A 138 23.81 0.94 -27.84
C GLN A 138 22.94 1.21 -29.08
N ALA A 139 21.78 0.53 -29.18
CA ALA A 139 20.81 0.79 -30.25
C ALA A 139 20.21 2.21 -30.14
N ALA A 140 19.93 2.69 -28.93
CA ALA A 140 19.44 4.03 -28.70
C ALA A 140 20.48 5.09 -29.07
N VAL A 141 21.75 4.91 -28.69
CA VAL A 141 22.88 5.77 -29.07
C VAL A 141 22.98 5.90 -30.60
N THR A 142 22.96 4.77 -31.32
CA THR A 142 22.98 4.78 -32.79
C THR A 142 21.79 5.53 -33.38
N SER A 143 20.58 5.34 -32.82
CA SER A 143 19.37 6.01 -33.30
C SER A 143 19.39 7.53 -33.01
N ILE A 144 20.00 7.94 -31.90
CA ILE A 144 20.19 9.37 -31.56
C ILE A 144 21.18 10.01 -32.55
N SER A 145 22.33 9.36 -32.81
CA SER A 145 23.32 9.84 -33.77
C SER A 145 22.75 9.97 -35.20
N ASN A 146 21.77 9.14 -35.55
CA ASN A 146 21.09 9.19 -36.85
C ASN A 146 19.88 10.12 -36.90
N GLY A 147 19.57 10.83 -35.80
CA GLY A 147 18.43 11.73 -35.71
C GLY A 147 17.05 11.04 -35.65
N GLN A 148 17.00 9.71 -35.48
CA GLN A 148 15.75 8.92 -35.43
C GLN A 148 15.15 8.82 -34.03
N TYR A 149 15.91 9.17 -32.97
CA TYR A 149 15.51 9.14 -31.59
C TYR A 149 16.11 10.34 -30.85
N THR A 150 15.54 10.74 -29.71
CA THR A 150 16.05 11.88 -28.96
C THR A 150 16.54 11.46 -27.58
N ARG A 151 17.54 12.18 -27.06
CA ARG A 151 18.09 11.98 -25.73
C ARG A 151 17.03 12.13 -24.64
N GLU A 152 16.17 13.15 -24.74
CA GLU A 152 15.10 13.41 -23.78
C GLU A 152 14.14 12.23 -23.67
N LYS A 153 13.80 11.57 -24.78
CA LYS A 153 12.94 10.38 -24.78
C LYS A 153 13.62 9.18 -24.12
N LEU A 154 14.93 9.03 -24.30
CA LEU A 154 15.71 7.97 -23.63
C LEU A 154 15.72 8.20 -22.11
N GLU A 155 16.07 9.41 -21.67
CA GLU A 155 16.13 9.80 -20.25
C GLU A 155 14.75 9.76 -19.57
N ALA A 156 13.68 10.05 -20.30
CA ALA A 156 12.30 9.92 -19.81
C ALA A 156 11.82 8.46 -19.65
N SER A 157 12.48 7.51 -20.33
CA SER A 157 12.05 6.11 -20.39
C SER A 157 12.91 5.17 -19.54
N PHE A 158 14.18 5.53 -19.29
CA PHE A 158 15.16 4.67 -18.63
C PHE A 158 16.02 5.42 -17.62
N SER A 159 16.41 4.72 -16.55
CA SER A 159 17.46 5.18 -15.64
C SER A 159 18.81 4.84 -16.26
N LEU A 160 19.66 5.86 -16.45
CA LEU A 160 20.98 5.74 -17.02
C LEU A 160 22.05 5.75 -15.92
N THR A 161 23.15 5.02 -16.17
CA THR A 161 24.36 5.09 -15.32
C THR A 161 25.21 6.30 -15.72
N ASP A 162 26.11 6.73 -14.82
CA ASP A 162 27.02 7.85 -15.09
C ASP A 162 27.84 7.61 -16.39
N GLY A 163 28.34 6.39 -16.59
CA GLY A 163 29.07 6.04 -17.82
C GLY A 163 28.20 6.09 -19.10
N GLN A 164 26.89 5.82 -18.99
CA GLN A 164 25.97 5.97 -20.11
C GLN A 164 25.67 7.44 -20.41
N ILE A 165 25.58 8.27 -19.37
CA ILE A 165 25.42 9.72 -19.50
C ILE A 165 26.65 10.33 -20.15
N ASP A 166 27.86 9.92 -19.79
CA ASP A 166 29.11 10.40 -20.39
C ASP A 166 29.19 10.08 -21.89
N ILE A 167 28.72 8.89 -22.29
CA ILE A 167 28.64 8.51 -23.71
C ILE A 167 27.67 9.44 -24.48
N LEU A 168 26.51 9.75 -23.88
CA LEU A 168 25.53 10.65 -24.51
C LEU A 168 26.02 12.11 -24.57
N ASN A 169 26.87 12.53 -23.64
CA ASN A 169 27.48 13.86 -23.64
C ASN A 169 28.55 14.03 -24.72
N ALA A 170 29.07 12.93 -25.25
CA ALA A 170 30.11 12.89 -26.27
C ALA A 170 29.54 12.80 -27.71
N LEU A 171 28.21 12.72 -27.88
CA LEU A 171 27.51 12.73 -29.19
C LEU A 171 27.25 14.16 -29.65
#